data_eee5bf816ee662af43885b00dcfd363f
#
_entry.id   eee5bf816ee662af43885b00dcfd363f
#
_cell.length_a   1.000
_cell.length_b   1.000
_cell.length_c   1.000
_cell.angle_alpha   90.00
_cell.angle_beta   90.00
_cell.angle_gamma   90.00
#
_symmetry.space_group_name_H-M   'P 1'
#
loop_
_entity.id
_entity.type
_entity.pdbx_description
1 polymer ?
#
loop_
_entity_poly.entity_id
_entity_poly.type
_entity_poly.pdbx_seq_one_letter_code
_entity_poly.pdbx_strand_id
1 'polypeptide(L)'
;MMPRPLLTRVLALAAVGIIVGGGIALARTYYAAPQESEREQALYATWRERITTDGAPEAYQAFRESVSGESANTQFYDARVFGRALYDAMGSAGIETCGEEFRYACQHGFVARAILQDGPEAAHELNEWCLSKGRFTKQCQHGLGHGLVAHFGYTEAALKNALDACEALPQSTYADSLSGCMWGAFMEYYTRYWEHLARAPLPADTEAPLALCEGMDDVPAATCGFATPQWLLDQDTSRDEDARFATLGTHCRTSTHALVRTGCFLGAGSQAVQAVAFSADKTHTLCSRIADEDAIDAATCERGALEQYRSATIPAPSECWIKTLAGSKHLTCDASPTLGNTVTE
;
A
#
# COMPACT_ATOMS: atom_id res chain seq x y z
N MET A 1 11.56 42.69 -50.26
CA MET A 1 12.00 41.27 -50.36
C MET A 1 13.07 41.01 -49.28
N MET A 2 12.76 40.28 -48.23
CA MET A 2 13.77 39.90 -47.22
C MET A 2 14.76 38.89 -47.80
N PRO A 3 16.07 39.02 -47.54
CA PRO A 3 17.04 38.07 -48.03
C PRO A 3 16.80 36.69 -47.42
N ARG A 4 16.78 35.62 -48.26
CA ARG A 4 16.54 34.22 -47.91
C ARG A 4 17.25 33.72 -46.64
N PRO A 5 18.49 34.10 -46.28
CA PRO A 5 19.14 33.64 -45.06
C PRO A 5 18.54 34.15 -43.76
N LEU A 6 17.85 35.31 -43.79
CA LEU A 6 17.22 35.85 -42.60
C LEU A 6 15.91 35.10 -42.23
N LEU A 7 15.15 34.74 -43.27
CA LEU A 7 13.90 33.97 -43.09
C LEU A 7 14.17 32.58 -42.51
N THR A 8 15.25 31.89 -42.96
CA THR A 8 15.62 30.58 -42.43
C THR A 8 16.08 30.62 -40.98
N ARG A 9 16.77 31.71 -40.57
CA ARG A 9 17.15 31.90 -39.15
C ARG A 9 15.99 32.18 -38.24
N VAL A 10 15.02 32.97 -38.69
CA VAL A 10 13.80 33.28 -37.92
C VAL A 10 12.92 32.06 -37.76
N LEU A 11 12.77 31.22 -38.80
CA LEU A 11 12.03 29.95 -38.73
C LEU A 11 12.70 28.94 -37.81
N ALA A 12 14.02 28.86 -37.81
CA ALA A 12 14.77 27.94 -36.93
C ALA A 12 14.65 28.35 -35.45
N LEU A 13 14.70 29.67 -35.15
CA LEU A 13 14.52 30.17 -33.78
C LEU A 13 13.08 29.96 -33.28
N ALA A 14 12.08 30.15 -34.17
CA ALA A 14 10.68 29.87 -33.82
C ALA A 14 10.44 28.38 -33.53
N ALA A 15 11.03 27.49 -34.32
CA ALA A 15 10.93 26.02 -34.10
C ALA A 15 11.57 25.60 -32.77
N VAL A 16 12.75 26.13 -32.44
CA VAL A 16 13.42 25.87 -31.16
C VAL A 16 12.59 26.42 -29.98
N GLY A 17 12.02 27.60 -30.12
CA GLY A 17 11.13 28.19 -29.10
C GLY A 17 9.88 27.34 -28.85
N ILE A 18 9.28 26.77 -29.90
CA ILE A 18 8.11 25.88 -29.78
C ILE A 18 8.50 24.53 -29.13
N ILE A 19 9.64 23.96 -29.47
CA ILE A 19 10.11 22.70 -28.89
C ILE A 19 10.46 22.87 -27.41
N VAL A 20 11.18 23.94 -27.05
CA VAL A 20 11.54 24.23 -25.66
C VAL A 20 10.32 24.63 -24.85
N GLY A 21 9.46 25.51 -25.38
CA GLY A 21 8.23 25.92 -24.72
C GLY A 21 7.21 24.77 -24.57
N GLY A 22 7.07 23.93 -25.59
CA GLY A 22 6.24 22.73 -25.55
C GLY A 22 6.77 21.68 -24.59
N GLY A 23 8.08 21.48 -24.55
CA GLY A 23 8.73 20.55 -23.60
C GLY A 23 8.57 21.00 -22.14
N ILE A 24 8.69 22.29 -21.84
CA ILE A 24 8.48 22.84 -20.50
C ILE A 24 7.00 22.78 -20.09
N ALA A 25 6.07 23.04 -21.02
CA ALA A 25 4.64 22.91 -20.74
C ALA A 25 4.22 21.46 -20.51
N LEU A 26 4.73 20.51 -21.31
CA LEU A 26 4.52 19.07 -21.12
C LEU A 26 5.17 18.57 -19.83
N ALA A 27 6.38 19.00 -19.49
CA ALA A 27 7.01 18.67 -18.22
C ALA A 27 6.20 19.21 -17.04
N ARG A 28 5.72 20.45 -17.11
CA ARG A 28 4.87 21.04 -16.05
C ARG A 28 3.53 20.31 -15.88
N THR A 29 2.90 19.86 -16.96
CA THR A 29 1.68 19.03 -16.87
C THR A 29 1.97 17.62 -16.39
N TYR A 30 3.16 17.08 -16.67
CA TYR A 30 3.57 15.74 -16.23
C TYR A 30 3.99 15.71 -14.75
N TYR A 31 4.53 16.84 -14.24
CA TYR A 31 4.99 16.99 -12.84
C TYR A 31 4.09 17.91 -12.00
N ALA A 32 2.92 18.30 -12.50
CA ALA A 32 1.96 18.99 -11.66
C ALA A 32 1.55 18.08 -10.52
N ALA A 33 1.80 18.50 -9.28
CA ALA A 33 1.30 17.77 -8.12
C ALA A 33 -0.23 17.58 -8.29
N PRO A 34 -0.74 16.41 -7.93
CA PRO A 34 -2.17 16.14 -8.02
C PRO A 34 -2.94 17.19 -7.22
N GLN A 35 -3.95 17.78 -7.86
CA GLN A 35 -4.87 18.63 -7.13
C GLN A 35 -5.74 17.73 -6.25
N GLU A 36 -5.67 17.96 -4.95
CA GLU A 36 -6.62 17.34 -4.00
C GLU A 36 -8.05 17.67 -4.47
N SER A 37 -8.94 16.67 -4.37
CA SER A 37 -10.34 16.91 -4.71
C SER A 37 -10.92 17.99 -3.78
N GLU A 38 -11.89 18.77 -4.27
CA GLU A 38 -12.57 19.77 -3.43
C GLU A 38 -13.11 19.16 -2.13
N ARG A 39 -13.61 17.91 -2.18
CA ARG A 39 -14.07 17.18 -1.00
C ARG A 39 -12.92 16.93 -0.01
N GLU A 40 -11.77 16.51 -0.47
CA GLU A 40 -10.61 16.22 0.36
C GLU A 40 -10.08 17.49 1.03
N GLN A 41 -9.99 18.59 0.27
CA GLN A 41 -9.59 19.89 0.80
C GLN A 41 -10.56 20.39 1.88
N ALA A 42 -11.87 20.28 1.63
CA ALA A 42 -12.88 20.67 2.60
C ALA A 42 -12.81 19.82 3.87
N LEU A 43 -12.65 18.50 3.73
CA LEU A 43 -12.52 17.57 4.83
C LEU A 43 -11.25 17.86 5.66
N TYR A 44 -10.12 18.06 4.99
CA TYR A 44 -8.86 18.43 5.63
C TYR A 44 -8.99 19.75 6.43
N ALA A 45 -9.55 20.80 5.81
CA ALA A 45 -9.74 22.09 6.48
C ALA A 45 -10.64 21.97 7.71
N THR A 46 -11.74 21.23 7.61
CA THR A 46 -12.68 20.98 8.70
C THR A 46 -11.99 20.32 9.90
N TRP A 47 -11.23 19.24 9.65
CA TRP A 47 -10.60 18.51 10.74
C TRP A 47 -9.41 19.28 11.33
N ARG A 48 -8.64 19.99 10.52
CA ARG A 48 -7.56 20.85 11.02
C ARG A 48 -8.08 21.94 11.95
N GLU A 49 -9.18 22.57 11.59
CA GLU A 49 -9.86 23.56 12.45
C GLU A 49 -10.31 22.91 13.77
N ARG A 50 -11.02 21.80 13.71
CA ARG A 50 -11.51 21.11 14.90
C ARG A 50 -10.40 20.61 15.82
N ILE A 51 -9.31 20.07 15.27
CA ILE A 51 -8.15 19.67 16.07
C ILE A 51 -7.58 20.87 16.83
N THR A 52 -7.55 22.04 16.19
CA THR A 52 -7.00 23.25 16.79
C THR A 52 -7.93 23.85 17.85
N THR A 53 -9.25 23.78 17.66
CA THR A 53 -10.26 24.40 18.55
C THR A 53 -10.70 23.49 19.68
N ASP A 54 -10.95 22.22 19.39
CA ASP A 54 -11.56 21.27 20.31
C ASP A 54 -10.50 20.40 21.03
N GLY A 55 -9.30 20.32 20.45
CA GLY A 55 -8.27 19.38 20.86
C GLY A 55 -8.29 18.10 20.02
N ALA A 56 -7.14 17.43 19.95
CA ALA A 56 -6.97 16.26 19.07
C ALA A 56 -7.83 15.04 19.50
N PRO A 57 -7.93 14.68 20.78
CA PRO A 57 -8.77 13.54 21.20
C PRO A 57 -10.26 13.76 20.89
N GLU A 58 -10.79 14.95 21.19
CA GLU A 58 -12.19 15.31 20.97
C GLU A 58 -12.51 15.37 19.46
N ALA A 59 -11.60 15.92 18.67
CA ALA A 59 -11.72 15.95 17.21
C ALA A 59 -11.70 14.53 16.62
N TYR A 60 -10.85 13.63 17.15
CA TYR A 60 -10.81 12.24 16.69
C TYR A 60 -12.08 11.46 17.04
N GLN A 61 -12.61 11.64 18.25
CA GLN A 61 -13.88 11.04 18.63
C GLN A 61 -15.01 11.51 17.71
N ALA A 62 -15.11 12.82 17.45
CA ALA A 62 -16.10 13.37 16.53
C ALA A 62 -15.91 12.88 15.08
N PHE A 63 -14.66 12.68 14.66
CA PHE A 63 -14.36 12.07 13.37
C PHE A 63 -14.92 10.65 13.28
N ARG A 64 -14.64 9.80 14.28
CA ARG A 64 -15.14 8.42 14.34
C ARG A 64 -16.66 8.35 14.24
N GLU A 65 -17.35 9.23 14.96
CA GLU A 65 -18.81 9.33 14.92
C GLU A 65 -19.32 9.76 13.53
N SER A 66 -18.66 10.71 12.90
CA SER A 66 -19.06 11.23 11.58
C SER A 66 -18.97 10.21 10.47
N VAL A 67 -18.04 9.26 10.55
CA VAL A 67 -17.82 8.24 9.51
C VAL A 67 -18.43 6.88 9.84
N SER A 68 -19.08 6.73 11.00
CA SER A 68 -19.56 5.44 11.51
C SER A 68 -20.56 4.73 10.60
N GLY A 69 -21.31 5.48 9.78
CA GLY A 69 -22.29 4.95 8.82
C GLY A 69 -21.76 4.79 7.39
N GLU A 70 -20.52 5.18 7.14
CA GLU A 70 -19.93 5.18 5.81
C GLU A 70 -19.37 3.80 5.42
N SER A 71 -19.11 3.61 4.12
CA SER A 71 -18.44 2.39 3.63
C SER A 71 -17.03 2.28 4.20
N ALA A 72 -16.51 1.07 4.37
CA ALA A 72 -15.16 0.83 4.87
C ALA A 72 -14.08 1.57 4.05
N ASN A 73 -14.28 1.72 2.74
CA ASN A 73 -13.37 2.47 1.90
C ASN A 73 -13.46 3.98 2.17
N THR A 74 -14.66 4.55 2.33
CA THR A 74 -14.84 5.96 2.69
C THR A 74 -14.19 6.25 4.05
N GLN A 75 -14.49 5.42 5.05
CA GLN A 75 -13.88 5.53 6.38
C GLN A 75 -12.35 5.55 6.32
N PHE A 76 -11.79 4.64 5.52
CA PHE A 76 -10.35 4.52 5.34
C PHE A 76 -9.74 5.79 4.70
N TYR A 77 -10.33 6.30 3.62
CA TYR A 77 -9.84 7.53 2.97
C TYR A 77 -9.95 8.75 3.88
N ASP A 78 -11.08 8.91 4.54
CA ASP A 78 -11.34 10.07 5.41
C ASP A 78 -10.41 10.04 6.63
N ALA A 79 -10.12 8.85 7.19
CA ALA A 79 -9.16 8.70 8.28
C ALA A 79 -7.73 9.10 7.88
N ARG A 80 -7.31 8.84 6.64
CA ARG A 80 -6.02 9.33 6.13
C ARG A 80 -5.97 10.85 6.08
N VAL A 81 -7.05 11.48 5.59
CA VAL A 81 -7.15 12.94 5.56
C VAL A 81 -7.09 13.53 6.96
N PHE A 82 -7.79 12.89 7.92
CA PHE A 82 -7.70 13.26 9.33
C PHE A 82 -6.27 13.18 9.86
N GLY A 83 -5.55 12.07 9.59
CA GLY A 83 -4.16 11.89 10.01
C GLY A 83 -3.23 12.99 9.48
N ARG A 84 -3.41 13.40 8.22
CA ARG A 84 -2.66 14.52 7.63
C ARG A 84 -2.96 15.84 8.35
N ALA A 85 -4.23 16.12 8.59
CA ALA A 85 -4.65 17.33 9.32
C ALA A 85 -4.12 17.35 10.75
N LEU A 86 -4.08 16.18 11.39
CA LEU A 86 -3.54 15.99 12.74
C LEU A 86 -2.05 16.32 12.80
N TYR A 87 -1.25 15.83 11.84
CA TYR A 87 0.17 16.17 11.78
C TYR A 87 0.38 17.68 11.60
N ASP A 88 -0.33 18.30 10.67
CA ASP A 88 -0.18 19.74 10.40
C ASP A 88 -0.65 20.64 11.55
N ALA A 89 -1.48 20.12 12.45
CA ALA A 89 -1.96 20.86 13.62
C ALA A 89 -1.08 20.64 14.87
N MET A 90 -0.52 19.43 15.05
CA MET A 90 0.09 18.98 16.31
C MET A 90 1.58 18.63 16.18
N GLY A 91 2.12 18.55 14.95
CA GLY A 91 3.44 17.95 14.71
C GLY A 91 3.50 16.50 15.17
N SER A 92 4.72 15.96 15.43
CA SER A 92 4.93 14.56 15.82
C SER A 92 4.17 14.13 17.08
N ALA A 93 3.89 15.05 18.00
CA ALA A 93 3.13 14.77 19.23
C ALA A 93 1.69 14.27 18.99
N GLY A 94 1.12 14.53 17.80
CA GLY A 94 -0.25 14.15 17.48
C GLY A 94 -0.44 12.65 17.25
N ILE A 95 0.61 11.88 17.00
CA ILE A 95 0.52 10.46 16.55
C ILE A 95 -0.27 9.56 17.53
N GLU A 96 -0.18 9.81 18.83
CA GLU A 96 -0.88 9.04 19.86
C GLU A 96 -2.42 9.16 19.79
N THR A 97 -2.92 10.15 19.06
CA THR A 97 -4.36 10.32 18.84
C THR A 97 -4.93 9.30 17.85
N CYS A 98 -4.14 8.86 16.87
CA CYS A 98 -4.55 7.87 15.89
C CYS A 98 -4.71 6.48 16.52
N GLY A 99 -5.94 5.95 16.54
CA GLY A 99 -6.20 4.57 16.92
C GLY A 99 -5.86 3.55 15.83
N GLU A 100 -6.21 2.29 16.12
CA GLU A 100 -6.01 1.15 15.20
C GLU A 100 -7.18 0.99 14.20
N GLU A 101 -8.23 1.76 14.40
CA GLU A 101 -9.43 1.73 13.58
C GLU A 101 -9.11 2.13 12.14
N PHE A 102 -10.04 1.86 11.25
CA PHE A 102 -9.91 2.20 9.82
C PHE A 102 -8.65 1.61 9.18
N ARG A 103 -8.23 0.42 9.62
CA ARG A 103 -7.02 -0.27 9.11
C ARG A 103 -5.76 0.62 9.19
N TYR A 104 -5.58 1.30 10.31
CA TYR A 104 -4.44 2.21 10.57
C TYR A 104 -4.37 3.43 9.65
N ALA A 105 -5.44 3.76 8.93
CA ALA A 105 -5.42 4.82 7.94
C ALA A 105 -5.07 6.20 8.51
N CYS A 106 -5.51 6.51 9.75
CA CYS A 106 -5.12 7.73 10.45
C CYS A 106 -3.59 7.78 10.61
N GLN A 107 -3.00 6.71 11.13
CA GLN A 107 -1.54 6.62 11.31
C GLN A 107 -0.81 6.74 9.97
N HIS A 108 -1.26 6.03 8.93
CA HIS A 108 -0.68 6.14 7.59
C HIS A 108 -0.71 7.58 7.07
N GLY A 109 -1.86 8.28 7.21
CA GLY A 109 -2.01 9.67 6.81
C GLY A 109 -1.06 10.60 7.55
N PHE A 110 -0.94 10.39 8.85
CA PHE A 110 -0.05 11.14 9.73
C PHE A 110 1.42 10.96 9.36
N VAL A 111 1.88 9.70 9.29
CA VAL A 111 3.30 9.36 9.02
C VAL A 111 3.75 9.84 7.65
N ALA A 112 2.92 9.63 6.63
CA ALA A 112 3.26 10.08 5.28
C ALA A 112 3.34 11.61 5.21
N ARG A 113 2.44 12.32 5.90
CA ARG A 113 2.50 13.78 5.95
C ARG A 113 3.75 14.29 6.67
N ALA A 114 4.13 13.64 7.76
CA ALA A 114 5.37 13.96 8.48
C ALA A 114 6.60 13.83 7.57
N ILE A 115 6.73 12.69 6.87
CA ILE A 115 7.86 12.45 5.99
C ILE A 115 7.85 13.41 4.78
N LEU A 116 6.69 13.72 4.22
CA LEU A 116 6.57 14.69 3.13
C LEU A 116 7.00 16.10 3.54
N GLN A 117 6.74 16.49 4.78
CA GLN A 117 7.04 17.83 5.27
C GLN A 117 8.46 17.96 5.82
N ASP A 118 8.89 16.99 6.63
CA ASP A 118 10.13 17.08 7.41
C ASP A 118 11.28 16.23 6.83
N GLY A 119 10.97 15.47 5.76
CA GLY A 119 11.94 14.63 5.08
C GLY A 119 12.09 13.24 5.69
N PRO A 120 13.00 12.41 5.12
CA PRO A 120 13.16 11.02 5.53
C PRO A 120 13.71 10.86 6.95
N GLU A 121 14.33 11.88 7.55
CA GLU A 121 14.76 11.86 8.94
C GLU A 121 13.62 11.70 9.92
N ALA A 122 12.43 12.22 9.60
CA ALA A 122 11.22 12.01 10.40
C ALA A 122 10.85 10.52 10.50
N ALA A 123 11.24 9.71 9.53
CA ALA A 123 10.97 8.26 9.56
C ALA A 123 11.68 7.57 10.73
N HIS A 124 12.85 8.04 11.17
CA HIS A 124 13.56 7.46 12.32
C HIS A 124 12.80 7.70 13.62
N GLU A 125 12.37 8.93 13.90
CA GLU A 125 11.61 9.26 15.10
C GLU A 125 10.27 8.48 15.13
N LEU A 126 9.56 8.46 14.01
CA LEU A 126 8.31 7.74 13.90
C LEU A 126 8.48 6.22 13.98
N ASN A 127 9.62 5.68 13.53
CA ASN A 127 9.91 4.25 13.66
C ASN A 127 10.12 3.82 15.12
N GLU A 128 10.72 4.66 15.96
CA GLU A 128 10.82 4.39 17.40
C GLU A 128 9.41 4.25 18.00
N TRP A 129 8.49 5.12 17.61
CA TRP A 129 7.10 5.00 18.01
C TRP A 129 6.47 3.70 17.47
N CYS A 130 6.68 3.35 16.20
CA CYS A 130 6.22 2.09 15.63
C CYS A 130 6.69 0.87 16.41
N LEU A 131 7.99 0.83 16.79
CA LEU A 131 8.58 -0.26 17.56
C LEU A 131 7.92 -0.46 18.93
N SER A 132 7.35 0.60 19.50
CA SER A 132 6.63 0.54 20.77
C SER A 132 5.25 -0.17 20.64
N LYS A 133 4.71 -0.38 19.44
CA LYS A 133 3.35 -0.91 19.20
C LYS A 133 3.27 -2.43 19.22
N GLY A 134 4.34 -3.15 19.51
CA GLY A 134 4.35 -4.60 19.66
C GLY A 134 3.91 -5.32 18.38
N ARG A 135 2.82 -6.08 18.44
CA ARG A 135 2.30 -6.85 17.27
C ARG A 135 1.91 -5.98 16.06
N PHE A 136 1.68 -4.69 16.26
CA PHE A 136 1.28 -3.76 15.21
C PHE A 136 2.44 -2.96 14.61
N THR A 137 3.67 -3.22 15.07
CA THR A 137 4.88 -2.55 14.56
C THR A 137 4.96 -2.57 13.04
N LYS A 138 4.72 -3.73 12.45
CA LYS A 138 4.83 -3.93 10.99
C LYS A 138 3.83 -3.06 10.20
N GLN A 139 2.60 -2.95 10.67
CA GLN A 139 1.58 -2.10 10.06
C GLN A 139 1.92 -0.61 10.18
N CYS A 140 2.46 -0.22 11.33
CA CYS A 140 2.96 1.14 11.54
C CYS A 140 4.14 1.44 10.59
N GLN A 141 5.13 0.57 10.52
CA GLN A 141 6.26 0.69 9.59
C GLN A 141 5.84 0.71 8.13
N HIS A 142 4.74 0.03 7.78
CA HIS A 142 4.16 0.09 6.44
C HIS A 142 3.79 1.53 6.03
N GLY A 143 3.24 2.30 6.95
CA GLY A 143 2.96 3.74 6.73
C GLY A 143 4.22 4.55 6.41
N LEU A 144 5.37 4.25 7.04
CA LEU A 144 6.64 4.92 6.74
C LEU A 144 7.03 4.70 5.28
N GLY A 145 6.89 3.48 4.77
CA GLY A 145 7.21 3.14 3.38
C GLY A 145 6.40 3.97 2.38
N HIS A 146 5.10 4.14 2.62
CA HIS A 146 4.27 5.04 1.83
C HIS A 146 4.83 6.46 1.80
N GLY A 147 5.14 7.02 2.97
CA GLY A 147 5.68 8.37 3.08
C GLY A 147 7.01 8.56 2.37
N LEU A 148 7.92 7.59 2.48
CA LEU A 148 9.23 7.64 1.84
C LEU A 148 9.13 7.66 0.31
N VAL A 149 8.31 6.80 -0.30
CA VAL A 149 8.11 6.82 -1.75
C VAL A 149 7.41 8.10 -2.21
N ALA A 150 6.40 8.56 -1.47
CA ALA A 150 5.75 9.82 -1.79
C ALA A 150 6.74 11.01 -1.72
N HIS A 151 7.71 10.97 -0.79
CA HIS A 151 8.76 12.00 -0.66
C HIS A 151 9.81 11.93 -1.79
N PHE A 152 10.37 10.74 -2.06
CA PHE A 152 11.42 10.58 -3.07
C PHE A 152 10.88 10.59 -4.51
N GLY A 153 9.62 10.19 -4.71
CA GLY A 153 8.95 10.11 -6.01
C GLY A 153 8.80 8.68 -6.55
N TYR A 154 8.28 8.58 -7.78
CA TYR A 154 7.79 7.33 -8.37
C TYR A 154 8.63 6.84 -9.56
N THR A 155 9.94 7.07 -9.52
CA THR A 155 10.91 6.44 -10.44
C THR A 155 11.57 5.25 -9.75
N GLU A 156 12.14 4.32 -10.52
CA GLU A 156 12.89 3.19 -9.94
C GLU A 156 14.05 3.67 -9.05
N ALA A 157 14.76 4.74 -9.45
CA ALA A 157 15.82 5.33 -8.63
C ALA A 157 15.28 5.92 -7.31
N ALA A 158 14.10 6.54 -7.36
CA ALA A 158 13.44 7.06 -6.17
C ALA A 158 12.94 5.94 -5.26
N LEU A 159 12.38 4.86 -5.84
CA LEU A 159 12.04 3.66 -5.08
C LEU A 159 13.26 3.08 -4.38
N LYS A 160 14.41 2.98 -5.07
CA LYS A 160 15.65 2.52 -4.44
C LYS A 160 16.01 3.38 -3.23
N ASN A 161 15.95 4.71 -3.33
CA ASN A 161 16.22 5.59 -2.19
C ASN A 161 15.25 5.34 -1.02
N ALA A 162 13.96 5.08 -1.31
CA ALA A 162 12.98 4.74 -0.28
C ALA A 162 13.28 3.39 0.38
N LEU A 163 13.72 2.38 -0.39
CA LEU A 163 14.10 1.08 0.13
C LEU A 163 15.37 1.16 0.98
N ASP A 164 16.39 1.91 0.54
CA ASP A 164 17.62 2.15 1.30
C ASP A 164 17.30 2.86 2.64
N ALA A 165 16.36 3.83 2.64
CA ALA A 165 15.89 4.46 3.86
C ALA A 165 15.12 3.48 4.77
N CYS A 166 14.28 2.61 4.22
CA CYS A 166 13.63 1.54 4.98
C CYS A 166 14.63 0.56 5.61
N GLU A 167 15.70 0.21 4.89
CA GLU A 167 16.73 -0.71 5.38
C GLU A 167 17.52 -0.11 6.55
N ALA A 168 17.73 1.21 6.52
CA ALA A 168 18.40 1.92 7.60
C ALA A 168 17.59 1.98 8.90
N LEU A 169 16.28 1.71 8.87
CA LEU A 169 15.44 1.71 10.06
C LEU A 169 15.56 0.38 10.82
N PRO A 170 15.59 0.39 12.16
CA PRO A 170 15.38 -0.81 12.95
C PRO A 170 14.06 -1.47 12.56
N GLN A 171 14.12 -2.76 12.22
CA GLN A 171 12.96 -3.51 11.74
C GLN A 171 12.26 -4.26 12.87
N SER A 172 10.97 -4.59 12.65
CA SER A 172 10.23 -5.46 13.55
C SER A 172 10.92 -6.82 13.65
N THR A 173 11.12 -7.31 14.87
CA THR A 173 11.68 -8.64 15.16
C THR A 173 10.67 -9.78 14.99
N TYR A 174 9.41 -9.49 14.69
CA TYR A 174 8.42 -10.51 14.38
C TYR A 174 8.80 -11.23 13.09
N ALA A 175 8.94 -12.52 13.21
CA ALA A 175 9.68 -13.52 12.43
C ALA A 175 9.37 -13.62 10.90
N ASP A 176 8.83 -12.62 10.30
CA ASP A 176 8.58 -12.62 8.87
C ASP A 176 9.71 -11.93 8.13
N SER A 177 10.23 -12.60 7.14
CA SER A 177 11.25 -12.13 6.20
C SER A 177 10.86 -10.85 5.41
N LEU A 178 9.66 -10.30 5.63
CA LEU A 178 9.15 -9.14 4.91
C LEU A 178 9.21 -7.89 5.80
N SER A 179 9.91 -6.87 5.35
CA SER A 179 9.94 -5.56 6.00
C SER A 179 8.59 -4.84 5.86
N GLY A 180 8.04 -4.37 6.98
CA GLY A 180 6.83 -3.55 6.95
C GLY A 180 7.00 -2.28 6.14
N CYS A 181 8.12 -1.57 6.32
CA CYS A 181 8.46 -0.35 5.59
C CYS A 181 8.61 -0.62 4.09
N MET A 182 9.40 -1.61 3.68
CA MET A 182 9.58 -1.94 2.26
C MET A 182 8.28 -2.36 1.60
N TRP A 183 7.41 -3.10 2.32
CA TRP A 183 6.09 -3.46 1.80
C TRP A 183 5.26 -2.21 1.49
N GLY A 184 5.20 -1.24 2.41
CA GLY A 184 4.54 0.04 2.18
C GLY A 184 5.14 0.83 1.01
N ALA A 185 6.47 0.79 0.86
CA ALA A 185 7.16 1.42 -0.26
C ALA A 185 6.75 0.82 -1.61
N PHE A 186 6.74 -0.52 -1.74
CA PHE A 186 6.29 -1.16 -2.98
C PHE A 186 4.81 -0.91 -3.25
N MET A 187 3.96 -0.98 -2.21
CA MET A 187 2.54 -0.70 -2.37
C MET A 187 2.33 0.72 -2.88
N GLU A 188 3.01 1.72 -2.32
CA GLU A 188 2.94 3.09 -2.79
C GLU A 188 3.44 3.25 -4.22
N TYR A 189 4.59 2.64 -4.53
CA TYR A 189 5.19 2.71 -5.87
C TYR A 189 4.26 2.15 -6.95
N TYR A 190 3.64 1.02 -6.71
CA TYR A 190 2.74 0.37 -7.66
C TYR A 190 1.39 1.07 -7.76
N THR A 191 0.76 1.39 -6.63
CA THR A 191 -0.61 1.90 -6.61
C THR A 191 -0.68 3.42 -6.63
N ARG A 192 0.43 4.09 -6.34
CA ARG A 192 0.50 5.55 -6.18
C ARG A 192 -0.56 6.06 -5.21
N TYR A 193 -0.66 5.36 -4.10
CA TYR A 193 -1.74 5.47 -3.15
C TYR A 193 -1.93 6.88 -2.56
N TRP A 194 -0.85 7.65 -2.42
CA TRP A 194 -0.89 9.05 -2.00
C TRP A 194 -1.17 10.02 -3.15
N GLU A 195 -0.86 9.63 -4.37
CA GLU A 195 -1.13 10.40 -5.58
C GLU A 195 -2.35 9.90 -6.37
N HIS A 196 -2.98 8.78 -5.97
CA HIS A 196 -3.97 8.06 -6.78
C HIS A 196 -5.20 8.88 -7.16
N LEU A 197 -5.52 9.93 -6.41
CA LEU A 197 -6.61 10.83 -6.76
C LEU A 197 -6.34 11.59 -8.07
N ALA A 198 -5.11 11.61 -8.55
CA ALA A 198 -4.70 12.33 -9.76
C ALA A 198 -3.92 11.50 -10.77
N ARG A 199 -3.42 10.32 -10.41
CA ARG A 199 -2.62 9.48 -11.30
C ARG A 199 -3.08 8.04 -11.27
N ALA A 200 -3.19 7.44 -12.46
CA ALA A 200 -3.41 6.01 -12.57
C ALA A 200 -2.25 5.24 -11.91
N PRO A 201 -2.52 4.06 -11.34
CA PRO A 201 -1.47 3.12 -10.93
C PRO A 201 -0.48 2.87 -12.07
N LEU A 202 0.74 2.40 -11.74
CA LEU A 202 1.66 1.94 -12.76
C LEU A 202 0.98 0.86 -13.61
N PRO A 203 1.02 0.97 -14.96
CA PRO A 203 0.51 -0.11 -15.80
C PRO A 203 1.33 -1.37 -15.55
N ALA A 204 0.65 -2.51 -15.40
CA ALA A 204 1.32 -3.79 -15.28
C ALA A 204 2.01 -4.15 -16.61
N ASP A 205 3.29 -4.52 -16.55
CA ASP A 205 3.90 -5.28 -17.62
C ASP A 205 3.38 -6.72 -17.51
N THR A 206 2.43 -7.07 -18.37
CA THR A 206 1.80 -8.39 -18.35
C THR A 206 2.70 -9.49 -18.87
N GLU A 207 3.80 -9.16 -19.57
CA GLU A 207 4.78 -10.12 -20.06
C GLU A 207 5.83 -10.43 -18.97
N ALA A 208 6.24 -9.43 -18.19
CA ALA A 208 7.26 -9.57 -17.16
C ALA A 208 6.89 -8.84 -15.84
N PRO A 209 5.79 -9.18 -15.19
CA PRO A 209 5.26 -8.42 -14.05
C PRO A 209 6.17 -8.42 -12.81
N LEU A 210 7.12 -9.35 -12.73
CA LEU A 210 8.08 -9.48 -11.63
C LEU A 210 9.49 -8.98 -11.98
N ALA A 211 9.71 -8.43 -13.18
CA ALA A 211 11.05 -8.03 -13.65
C ALA A 211 11.72 -7.02 -12.69
N LEU A 212 10.97 -6.08 -12.15
CA LEU A 212 11.48 -5.13 -11.16
C LEU A 212 12.04 -5.85 -9.92
N CYS A 213 11.36 -6.89 -9.46
CA CYS A 213 11.74 -7.63 -8.26
C CYS A 213 12.99 -8.49 -8.46
N GLU A 214 13.18 -9.04 -9.66
CA GLU A 214 14.25 -10.00 -9.94
C GLU A 214 15.66 -9.36 -9.94
N GLY A 215 15.72 -8.03 -10.06
CA GLY A 215 16.98 -7.28 -9.99
C GLY A 215 17.38 -6.84 -8.57
N MET A 216 16.64 -7.24 -7.54
CA MET A 216 16.83 -6.80 -6.16
C MET A 216 17.52 -7.84 -5.31
N ASP A 217 18.11 -7.40 -4.19
CA ASP A 217 18.69 -8.26 -3.15
C ASP A 217 17.58 -8.92 -2.29
N ASP A 218 17.94 -9.88 -1.46
CA ASP A 218 17.08 -10.84 -0.77
C ASP A 218 15.77 -10.28 -0.18
N VAL A 219 15.84 -9.38 0.81
CA VAL A 219 14.65 -8.87 1.50
C VAL A 219 13.80 -7.97 0.60
N PRO A 220 14.36 -6.99 -0.12
CA PRO A 220 13.64 -6.24 -1.13
C PRO A 220 12.99 -7.12 -2.20
N ALA A 221 13.69 -8.13 -2.73
CA ALA A 221 13.16 -9.06 -3.72
C ALA A 221 11.93 -9.82 -3.21
N ALA A 222 12.01 -10.40 -2.01
CA ALA A 222 10.90 -11.11 -1.39
C ALA A 222 9.69 -10.18 -1.13
N THR A 223 9.96 -8.96 -0.64
CA THR A 223 8.92 -7.97 -0.32
C THR A 223 8.27 -7.41 -1.58
N CYS A 224 9.05 -7.17 -2.63
CA CYS A 224 8.57 -6.81 -3.97
C CYS A 224 7.61 -7.88 -4.51
N GLY A 225 8.05 -9.14 -4.50
CA GLY A 225 7.20 -10.26 -4.88
C GLY A 225 5.89 -10.30 -4.08
N PHE A 226 5.93 -10.04 -2.77
CA PHE A 226 4.75 -10.00 -1.90
C PHE A 226 3.76 -8.86 -2.25
N ALA A 227 4.25 -7.71 -2.65
CA ALA A 227 3.41 -6.56 -2.99
C ALA A 227 2.77 -6.68 -4.39
N THR A 228 3.43 -7.35 -5.33
CA THR A 228 3.01 -7.45 -6.74
C THR A 228 1.61 -8.06 -6.94
N PRO A 229 1.17 -9.12 -6.24
CA PRO A 229 -0.15 -9.70 -6.39
C PRO A 229 -1.32 -8.72 -6.24
N GLN A 230 -1.30 -7.86 -5.26
CA GLN A 230 -2.33 -6.84 -5.09
C GLN A 230 -2.41 -5.94 -6.31
N TRP A 231 -1.27 -5.40 -6.75
CA TRP A 231 -1.20 -4.53 -7.91
C TRP A 231 -1.71 -5.18 -9.20
N LEU A 232 -1.35 -6.46 -9.45
CA LEU A 232 -1.84 -7.21 -10.61
C LEU A 232 -3.35 -7.42 -10.55
N LEU A 233 -3.87 -7.81 -9.39
CA LEU A 233 -5.30 -8.02 -9.20
C LEU A 233 -6.10 -6.71 -9.34
N ASP A 234 -5.57 -5.58 -8.89
CA ASP A 234 -6.22 -4.27 -9.00
C ASP A 234 -6.35 -3.82 -10.47
N GLN A 235 -5.46 -4.30 -11.35
CA GLN A 235 -5.49 -3.99 -12.77
C GLN A 235 -6.25 -5.01 -13.63
N ASP A 236 -6.49 -6.20 -13.12
CA ASP A 236 -7.27 -7.20 -13.81
C ASP A 236 -8.77 -6.91 -13.68
N THR A 237 -9.38 -6.50 -14.78
CA THR A 237 -10.81 -6.17 -14.85
C THR A 237 -11.72 -7.38 -15.10
N SER A 238 -11.17 -8.59 -15.19
CA SER A 238 -11.97 -9.83 -15.32
C SER A 238 -12.93 -9.97 -14.14
N ARG A 239 -14.15 -10.43 -14.43
CA ARG A 239 -15.15 -10.75 -13.40
C ARG A 239 -15.03 -12.17 -12.88
N ASP A 240 -14.23 -12.99 -13.52
CA ASP A 240 -13.96 -14.37 -13.10
C ASP A 240 -12.79 -14.37 -12.10
N GLU A 241 -13.13 -14.45 -10.82
CA GLU A 241 -12.16 -14.46 -9.72
C GLU A 241 -11.22 -15.65 -9.82
N ASP A 242 -11.73 -16.82 -10.16
CA ASP A 242 -10.91 -18.03 -10.30
C ASP A 242 -9.87 -17.87 -11.41
N ALA A 243 -10.27 -17.32 -12.57
CA ALA A 243 -9.35 -17.07 -13.68
C ALA A 243 -8.28 -16.02 -13.31
N ARG A 244 -8.65 -14.95 -12.59
CA ARG A 244 -7.73 -13.92 -12.12
C ARG A 244 -6.64 -14.51 -11.24
N PHE A 245 -7.02 -15.32 -10.26
CA PHE A 245 -6.07 -15.94 -9.35
C PHE A 245 -5.22 -17.03 -10.02
N ALA A 246 -5.76 -17.79 -10.98
CA ALA A 246 -4.98 -18.72 -11.78
C ALA A 246 -3.91 -18.01 -12.63
N THR A 247 -4.27 -16.86 -13.24
CA THR A 247 -3.34 -16.01 -13.98
C THR A 247 -2.25 -15.47 -13.05
N LEU A 248 -2.62 -14.97 -11.88
CA LEU A 248 -1.67 -14.52 -10.86
C LEU A 248 -0.66 -15.62 -10.49
N GLY A 249 -1.13 -16.85 -10.26
CA GLY A 249 -0.26 -17.99 -10.00
C GLY A 249 0.72 -18.28 -11.14
N THR A 250 0.26 -18.13 -12.39
CA THR A 250 1.12 -18.25 -13.56
C THR A 250 2.23 -17.19 -13.54
N HIS A 251 1.91 -15.94 -13.23
CA HIS A 251 2.92 -14.88 -13.09
C HIS A 251 3.92 -15.19 -11.97
N CYS A 252 3.47 -15.67 -10.80
CA CYS A 252 4.38 -16.05 -9.72
C CYS A 252 5.38 -17.14 -10.15
N ARG A 253 4.92 -18.12 -10.94
CA ARG A 253 5.78 -19.22 -11.45
C ARG A 253 6.78 -18.79 -12.51
N THR A 254 6.57 -17.66 -13.21
CA THR A 254 7.56 -17.17 -14.20
C THR A 254 8.84 -16.69 -13.55
N SER A 255 8.84 -16.31 -12.29
CA SER A 255 10.04 -15.86 -11.59
C SER A 255 11.06 -17.00 -11.41
N THR A 256 12.28 -16.74 -11.83
CA THR A 256 13.45 -17.61 -11.60
C THR A 256 14.13 -17.32 -10.26
N HIS A 257 13.84 -16.18 -9.65
CA HIS A 257 14.36 -15.78 -8.35
C HIS A 257 13.52 -16.39 -7.23
N ALA A 258 14.08 -17.33 -6.47
CA ALA A 258 13.35 -18.11 -5.47
C ALA A 258 12.62 -17.26 -4.42
N LEU A 259 13.23 -16.14 -3.97
CA LEU A 259 12.61 -15.27 -2.96
C LEU A 259 11.49 -14.43 -3.56
N VAL A 260 11.61 -13.98 -4.82
CA VAL A 260 10.53 -13.29 -5.54
C VAL A 260 9.33 -14.22 -5.71
N ARG A 261 9.57 -15.47 -6.16
CA ARG A 261 8.52 -16.50 -6.29
C ARG A 261 7.83 -16.74 -4.95
N THR A 262 8.61 -16.97 -3.89
CA THR A 262 8.07 -17.18 -2.54
C THR A 262 7.25 -15.97 -2.08
N GLY A 263 7.77 -14.75 -2.24
CA GLY A 263 7.05 -13.51 -1.92
C GLY A 263 5.73 -13.42 -2.68
N CYS A 264 5.75 -13.70 -3.99
CA CYS A 264 4.57 -13.65 -4.85
C CYS A 264 3.47 -14.62 -4.35
N PHE A 265 3.78 -15.86 -4.03
CA PHE A 265 2.79 -16.79 -3.50
C PHE A 265 2.29 -16.40 -2.10
N LEU A 266 3.15 -15.84 -1.23
CA LEU A 266 2.72 -15.26 0.05
C LEU A 266 1.73 -14.11 -0.16
N GLY A 267 2.05 -13.19 -1.07
CA GLY A 267 1.17 -12.07 -1.43
C GLY A 267 -0.14 -12.54 -2.05
N ALA A 268 -0.09 -13.53 -2.94
CA ALA A 268 -1.28 -14.14 -3.53
C ALA A 268 -2.22 -14.72 -2.46
N GLY A 269 -1.67 -15.39 -1.45
CA GLY A 269 -2.44 -15.89 -0.31
C GLY A 269 -3.07 -14.78 0.53
N SER A 270 -2.34 -13.70 0.76
CA SER A 270 -2.87 -12.51 1.44
C SER A 270 -4.07 -11.92 0.69
N GLN A 271 -4.04 -11.89 -0.64
CA GLN A 271 -5.17 -11.42 -1.45
C GLN A 271 -6.30 -12.45 -1.50
N ALA A 272 -5.97 -13.74 -1.61
CA ALA A 272 -6.95 -14.81 -1.68
C ALA A 272 -7.88 -14.83 -0.46
N VAL A 273 -7.33 -14.72 0.77
CA VAL A 273 -8.14 -14.74 1.98
C VAL A 273 -9.08 -13.53 2.05
N GLN A 274 -8.67 -12.38 1.57
CA GLN A 274 -9.51 -11.18 1.51
C GLN A 274 -10.63 -11.33 0.47
N ALA A 275 -10.32 -11.84 -0.71
CA ALA A 275 -11.27 -12.05 -1.81
C ALA A 275 -12.43 -12.97 -1.38
N VAL A 276 -12.14 -14.01 -0.60
CA VAL A 276 -13.16 -14.96 -0.11
C VAL A 276 -13.69 -14.63 1.28
N ALA A 277 -13.57 -13.37 1.71
CA ALA A 277 -14.09 -12.88 2.99
C ALA A 277 -13.66 -13.75 4.20
N PHE A 278 -12.38 -14.11 4.23
CA PHE A 278 -11.76 -14.89 5.30
C PHE A 278 -12.32 -16.31 5.50
N SER A 279 -12.90 -16.92 4.46
CA SER A 279 -13.32 -18.32 4.48
C SER A 279 -12.12 -19.26 4.30
N ALA A 280 -11.82 -20.12 5.28
CA ALA A 280 -10.68 -21.04 5.23
C ALA A 280 -10.76 -22.03 4.07
N ASP A 281 -11.92 -22.68 3.88
CA ASP A 281 -12.12 -23.69 2.83
C ASP A 281 -11.98 -23.08 1.43
N LYS A 282 -12.57 -21.88 1.23
CA LYS A 282 -12.44 -21.17 -0.05
C LYS A 282 -11.01 -20.70 -0.28
N THR A 283 -10.32 -20.22 0.77
CA THR A 283 -8.91 -19.81 0.68
C THR A 283 -8.04 -20.98 0.29
N HIS A 284 -8.21 -22.15 0.93
CA HIS A 284 -7.49 -23.39 0.57
C HIS A 284 -7.73 -23.77 -0.89
N THR A 285 -8.99 -23.78 -1.34
CA THR A 285 -9.34 -24.05 -2.73
C THR A 285 -8.67 -23.09 -3.69
N LEU A 286 -8.68 -21.81 -3.36
CA LEU A 286 -8.09 -20.76 -4.20
C LEU A 286 -6.56 -20.86 -4.23
N CYS A 287 -5.90 -21.12 -3.09
CA CYS A 287 -4.45 -21.37 -3.03
C CYS A 287 -4.04 -22.61 -3.87
N SER A 288 -4.82 -23.67 -3.83
CA SER A 288 -4.57 -24.86 -4.67
C SER A 288 -4.63 -24.51 -6.16
N ARG A 289 -5.56 -23.67 -6.59
CA ARG A 289 -5.65 -23.21 -7.99
C ARG A 289 -4.52 -22.27 -8.37
N ILE A 290 -4.15 -21.34 -7.50
CA ILE A 290 -3.01 -20.43 -7.70
C ILE A 290 -1.73 -21.22 -7.90
N ALA A 291 -1.55 -22.29 -7.14
CA ALA A 291 -0.37 -23.14 -7.17
C ALA A 291 -0.33 -24.14 -8.34
N ASP A 292 -1.44 -24.35 -9.05
CA ASP A 292 -1.53 -25.29 -10.15
C ASP A 292 -1.04 -26.69 -9.76
N GLU A 293 -1.55 -27.19 -8.61
CA GLU A 293 -1.22 -28.47 -8.00
C GLU A 293 0.21 -28.59 -7.40
N ASP A 294 1.05 -27.55 -7.46
CA ASP A 294 2.34 -27.56 -6.75
C ASP A 294 2.14 -27.42 -5.24
N ALA A 295 2.52 -28.43 -4.48
CA ALA A 295 2.28 -28.48 -3.05
C ALA A 295 3.08 -27.44 -2.24
N ILE A 296 4.27 -27.02 -2.74
CA ILE A 296 5.11 -26.01 -2.08
C ILE A 296 4.51 -24.64 -2.28
N ASP A 297 4.11 -24.33 -3.52
CA ASP A 297 3.46 -23.06 -3.86
C ASP A 297 2.10 -22.93 -3.13
N ALA A 298 1.31 -24.02 -3.06
CA ALA A 298 0.06 -24.06 -2.31
C ALA A 298 0.28 -23.78 -0.81
N ALA A 299 1.22 -24.46 -0.17
CA ALA A 299 1.56 -24.24 1.23
C ALA A 299 2.09 -22.81 1.48
N THR A 300 2.82 -22.24 0.52
CA THR A 300 3.32 -20.87 0.61
C THR A 300 2.18 -19.85 0.52
N CYS A 301 1.23 -20.07 -0.41
CA CYS A 301 0.00 -19.25 -0.51
C CYS A 301 -0.81 -19.32 0.80
N GLU A 302 -1.06 -20.51 1.33
CA GLU A 302 -1.79 -20.69 2.59
C GLU A 302 -1.11 -20.00 3.78
N ARG A 303 0.22 -20.03 3.83
CA ARG A 303 0.98 -19.28 4.84
C ARG A 303 0.74 -17.77 4.72
N GLY A 304 0.75 -17.20 3.51
CA GLY A 304 0.43 -15.79 3.28
C GLY A 304 -0.99 -15.43 3.70
N ALA A 305 -1.95 -16.30 3.42
CA ALA A 305 -3.33 -16.16 3.86
C ALA A 305 -3.44 -16.16 5.39
N LEU A 306 -2.73 -17.06 6.07
CA LEU A 306 -2.71 -17.15 7.52
C LEU A 306 -2.12 -15.90 8.18
N GLU A 307 -1.04 -15.35 7.62
CA GLU A 307 -0.45 -14.09 8.11
C GLU A 307 -1.41 -12.91 7.92
N GLN A 308 -2.09 -12.83 6.80
CA GLN A 308 -3.11 -11.80 6.57
C GLN A 308 -4.29 -11.94 7.54
N TYR A 309 -4.72 -13.17 7.81
CA TYR A 309 -5.77 -13.43 8.79
C TYR A 309 -5.35 -12.98 10.20
N ARG A 310 -4.11 -13.24 10.62
CA ARG A 310 -3.57 -12.84 11.92
C ARG A 310 -3.39 -11.33 12.06
N SER A 311 -3.08 -10.65 10.96
CA SER A 311 -2.91 -9.19 10.95
C SER A 311 -4.24 -8.43 10.90
N ALA A 312 -5.31 -9.09 10.46
CA ALA A 312 -6.64 -8.50 10.52
C ALA A 312 -7.08 -8.35 11.98
N THR A 313 -7.82 -7.28 12.29
CA THR A 313 -8.43 -7.05 13.62
C THR A 313 -9.61 -7.99 13.88
N ILE A 314 -9.53 -9.21 13.39
CA ILE A 314 -10.51 -10.28 13.52
C ILE A 314 -10.06 -11.15 14.70
N PRO A 315 -10.96 -11.74 15.50
CA PRO A 315 -10.59 -12.67 16.53
C PRO A 315 -9.62 -13.72 16.02
N ALA A 316 -8.65 -14.10 16.86
CA ALA A 316 -7.62 -15.07 16.50
C ALA A 316 -8.19 -16.24 15.69
N PRO A 317 -7.47 -16.73 14.67
CA PRO A 317 -7.95 -17.84 13.84
C PRO A 317 -8.43 -19.00 14.73
N SER A 318 -9.61 -19.54 14.44
CA SER A 318 -10.04 -20.74 15.12
C SER A 318 -8.98 -21.84 14.91
N GLU A 319 -8.83 -22.76 15.88
CA GLU A 319 -7.94 -23.92 15.69
C GLU A 319 -8.25 -24.66 14.38
N CYS A 320 -9.51 -24.65 13.96
CA CYS A 320 -9.99 -25.21 12.71
C CYS A 320 -9.29 -24.55 11.50
N TRP A 321 -9.24 -23.24 11.46
CA TRP A 321 -8.63 -22.49 10.38
C TRP A 321 -7.13 -22.76 10.27
N ILE A 322 -6.44 -22.76 11.41
CA ILE A 322 -5.01 -23.10 11.48
C ILE A 322 -4.76 -24.54 11.02
N LYS A 323 -5.58 -25.49 11.45
CA LYS A 323 -5.44 -26.91 11.08
C LYS A 323 -5.72 -27.15 9.60
N THR A 324 -6.68 -26.46 9.01
CA THR A 324 -7.00 -26.54 7.58
C THR A 324 -5.82 -26.09 6.73
N LEU A 325 -5.24 -24.93 7.04
CA LEU A 325 -4.09 -24.39 6.31
C LEU A 325 -2.76 -25.12 6.60
N ALA A 326 -2.66 -25.85 7.70
CA ALA A 326 -1.49 -26.66 8.02
C ALA A 326 -1.50 -28.06 7.36
N GLY A 327 -2.42 -28.30 6.41
CA GLY A 327 -2.51 -29.58 5.71
C GLY A 327 -3.09 -30.73 6.53
N SER A 328 -3.67 -30.44 7.69
CA SER A 328 -4.38 -31.41 8.50
C SER A 328 -5.80 -31.54 7.96
N LYS A 329 -6.15 -32.69 7.38
CA LYS A 329 -7.48 -33.09 6.88
C LYS A 329 -8.56 -31.99 6.88
N HIS A 330 -9.22 -31.76 5.75
CA HIS A 330 -10.39 -30.87 5.60
C HIS A 330 -11.31 -30.95 6.82
N LEU A 331 -11.23 -29.95 7.67
CA LEU A 331 -12.19 -29.69 8.71
C LEU A 331 -13.12 -28.64 8.13
N THR A 332 -14.40 -28.96 7.97
CA THR A 332 -15.43 -27.96 7.72
C THR A 332 -15.44 -27.01 8.90
N CYS A 333 -14.89 -25.81 8.69
CA CYS A 333 -14.90 -24.76 9.71
C CYS A 333 -16.25 -24.08 9.65
N ASP A 334 -17.18 -24.51 10.48
CA ASP A 334 -18.48 -23.82 10.65
C ASP A 334 -18.25 -22.40 11.19
N ALA A 335 -18.84 -21.46 10.50
CA ALA A 335 -18.93 -20.03 10.73
C ALA A 335 -17.73 -19.20 10.25
N SER A 336 -17.96 -18.49 9.13
CA SER A 336 -17.34 -17.18 8.92
C SER A 336 -17.44 -16.38 10.21
N PRO A 337 -16.34 -15.81 10.72
CA PRO A 337 -16.48 -14.83 11.79
C PRO A 337 -17.39 -13.74 11.22
N THR A 338 -18.59 -13.67 11.71
CA THR A 338 -19.43 -12.51 11.46
C THR A 338 -18.55 -11.32 11.85
N LEU A 339 -18.29 -10.44 10.90
CA LEU A 339 -17.76 -9.10 11.17
C LEU A 339 -18.78 -8.44 12.12
N GLY A 340 -18.65 -8.79 13.40
CA GLY A 340 -19.52 -8.28 14.42
C GLY A 340 -19.23 -6.81 14.60
N ASN A 341 -20.13 -5.99 14.11
CA ASN A 341 -20.42 -4.71 14.69
C ASN A 341 -20.93 -4.97 16.14
N THR A 342 -20.02 -5.25 17.05
CA THR A 342 -20.28 -5.17 18.50
C THR A 342 -19.31 -4.18 19.09
N VAL A 343 -19.61 -2.92 18.85
CA VAL A 343 -19.39 -1.90 19.87
C VAL A 343 -20.57 -2.08 20.83
N THR A 344 -20.38 -2.77 21.93
CA THR A 344 -21.23 -2.67 23.12
C THR A 344 -20.33 -2.53 24.31
N GLU A 345 -20.47 -1.32 24.91
CA GLU A 345 -20.09 -0.85 26.25
C GLU A 345 -18.61 -0.76 26.57
#